data_b8cded0fc4a5c3b8e5ffb2a30528d1bc
#
_entry.id   b8cded0fc4a5c3b8e5ffb2a30528d1bc
#
_cell.length_a   1.000
_cell.length_b   1.000
_cell.length_c   1.000
_cell.angle_alpha   90.00
_cell.angle_beta   90.00
_cell.angle_gamma   90.00
#
_symmetry.space_group_name_H-M   'P 1'
#
loop_
_entity.id
_entity.type
_entity.pdbx_description
1 polymer ?
#
loop_
_entity_poly.entity_id
_entity_poly.type
_entity_poly.pdbx_seq_one_letter_code
_entity_poly.pdbx_strand_id
1 'polypeptide(L)'
;MFGLTLQGGTETLPKTTLDNTYLKDGDTLRLFFTDTYIPLDPTDPAVPGAEVPGFDEAYAGAKAYIQSAVSAPVVSYLFGEWAVLGQARAKVPLSEAYIAAYYEKVVAYVKANIGSDGILRAPDDKNTPVITDNERIALALTAIGKDPANVGGENLLKALQNKDIMQVTDTSNTDINGLVMGLLALNSRNYTSDTSWLVQAVLAQQNEDGSL
;
A
#
# COMPACT_ATOMS: atom_id res chain seq x y z
N MET A 1 -10.67 -1.89 6.85
CA MET A 1 -12.05 -2.35 6.59
C MET A 1 -12.75 -1.31 5.75
N PHE A 2 -13.63 -1.71 4.86
CA PHE A 2 -14.41 -0.82 4.01
C PHE A 2 -15.80 -0.65 4.63
N GLY A 3 -16.30 0.58 4.68
CA GLY A 3 -17.65 0.89 5.14
C GLY A 3 -18.48 1.45 3.99
N LEU A 4 -19.77 1.19 4.03
CA LEU A 4 -20.75 1.66 3.06
C LEU A 4 -21.70 2.64 3.75
N THR A 5 -21.86 3.84 3.20
CA THR A 5 -22.87 4.80 3.64
C THR A 5 -23.90 4.98 2.54
N LEU A 6 -25.17 4.76 2.85
CA LEU A 6 -26.30 5.02 1.96
C LEU A 6 -26.89 6.40 2.28
N GLN A 7 -27.11 7.24 1.28
CA GLN A 7 -27.72 8.56 1.47
C GLN A 7 -29.23 8.41 1.71
N GLY A 8 -29.72 8.93 2.84
CA GLY A 8 -31.15 8.95 3.19
C GLY A 8 -31.57 7.91 4.21
N GLY A 9 -30.67 7.14 4.76
CA GLY A 9 -30.95 6.15 5.80
C GLY A 9 -29.89 6.10 6.89
N THR A 10 -30.20 5.37 7.93
CA THR A 10 -29.20 4.95 8.94
C THR A 10 -28.04 4.26 8.24
N GLU A 11 -26.82 4.58 8.61
CA GLU A 11 -25.64 3.86 8.15
C GLU A 11 -25.84 2.37 8.36
N THR A 12 -25.91 1.63 7.27
CA THR A 12 -26.00 0.17 7.33
C THR A 12 -24.80 -0.40 6.64
N LEU A 13 -24.08 -1.25 7.34
CA LEU A 13 -23.07 -2.06 6.70
C LEU A 13 -23.76 -3.24 6.01
N PRO A 14 -23.39 -3.58 4.78
CA PRO A 14 -23.99 -4.71 4.09
C PRO A 14 -23.70 -6.00 4.88
N LYS A 15 -24.71 -6.82 5.09
CA LYS A 15 -24.56 -8.17 5.67
C LYS A 15 -23.85 -9.15 4.74
N THR A 16 -23.43 -8.66 3.57
CA THR A 16 -22.81 -9.42 2.50
C THR A 16 -21.51 -8.74 2.06
N THR A 17 -20.68 -9.45 1.34
CA THR A 17 -19.50 -8.91 0.70
C THR A 17 -19.87 -7.88 -0.37
N LEU A 18 -18.95 -6.99 -0.76
CA LEU A 18 -19.21 -5.92 -1.73
C LEU A 18 -19.74 -6.45 -3.08
N ASP A 19 -19.31 -7.63 -3.48
CA ASP A 19 -19.75 -8.33 -4.69
C ASP A 19 -21.23 -8.76 -4.66
N ASN A 20 -21.83 -8.83 -3.48
CA ASN A 20 -23.25 -9.17 -3.27
C ASN A 20 -24.11 -7.97 -2.82
N THR A 21 -23.57 -6.75 -2.92
CA THR A 21 -24.27 -5.52 -2.52
C THR A 21 -24.78 -4.81 -3.77
N TYR A 22 -26.11 -4.78 -3.93
CA TYR A 22 -26.76 -4.07 -5.04
C TYR A 22 -27.05 -2.64 -4.62
N LEU A 23 -26.46 -1.68 -5.34
CA LEU A 23 -26.76 -0.26 -5.21
C LEU A 23 -27.94 0.11 -6.08
N LYS A 24 -28.79 1.02 -5.59
CA LYS A 24 -29.91 1.59 -6.34
C LYS A 24 -29.54 3.00 -6.79
N ASP A 25 -30.27 3.50 -7.79
CA ASP A 25 -30.14 4.90 -8.21
C ASP A 25 -30.40 5.85 -7.02
N GLY A 26 -29.48 6.77 -6.80
CA GLY A 26 -29.48 7.69 -5.65
C GLY A 26 -28.71 7.22 -4.42
N ASP A 27 -28.21 6.00 -4.39
CA ASP A 27 -27.32 5.54 -3.33
C ASP A 27 -25.93 6.16 -3.47
N THR A 28 -25.30 6.45 -2.34
CA THR A 28 -23.93 6.94 -2.30
C THR A 28 -23.04 5.90 -1.65
N LEU A 29 -22.06 5.40 -2.40
CA LEU A 29 -21.00 4.54 -1.88
C LEU A 29 -19.87 5.41 -1.34
N ARG A 30 -19.56 5.29 -0.07
CA ARG A 30 -18.40 5.91 0.54
C ARG A 30 -17.45 4.83 1.04
N LEU A 31 -16.29 4.71 0.40
CA LEU A 31 -15.20 3.88 0.88
C LEU A 31 -14.33 4.70 1.84
N PHE A 32 -14.10 4.18 3.01
CA PHE A 32 -13.20 4.81 3.97
C PHE A 32 -12.37 3.75 4.69
N PHE A 33 -11.16 4.12 5.04
CA PHE A 33 -10.33 3.32 5.93
C PHE A 33 -10.58 3.77 7.36
N THR A 34 -10.86 2.81 8.21
CA THR A 34 -10.93 3.05 9.64
C THR A 34 -10.00 2.07 10.35
N ASP A 35 -9.33 2.53 11.37
CA ASP A 35 -8.60 1.71 12.34
C ASP A 35 -9.54 1.08 13.37
N THR A 36 -10.81 1.51 13.35
CA THR A 36 -11.85 0.97 14.22
C THR A 36 -12.73 0.03 13.40
N TYR A 37 -12.86 -1.19 13.85
CA TYR A 37 -13.82 -2.15 13.30
C TYR A 37 -15.23 -1.66 13.58
N ILE A 38 -16.01 -1.34 12.55
CA ILE A 38 -17.43 -1.01 12.69
C ILE A 38 -18.22 -2.30 12.45
N PRO A 39 -18.89 -2.85 13.45
CA PRO A 39 -19.57 -4.13 13.33
C PRO A 39 -20.81 -4.03 12.47
N LEU A 40 -21.12 -5.14 11.81
CA LEU A 40 -22.29 -5.31 10.95
C LEU A 40 -23.60 -5.52 11.72
N ASP A 41 -23.50 -5.93 12.98
CA ASP A 41 -24.62 -6.24 13.86
C ASP A 41 -24.28 -5.76 15.28
N PRO A 42 -25.14 -4.96 15.94
CA PRO A 42 -24.90 -4.55 17.32
C PRO A 42 -24.87 -5.72 18.33
N THR A 43 -25.26 -6.90 17.91
CA THR A 43 -25.09 -8.16 18.66
C THR A 43 -23.86 -8.95 18.23
N ASP A 44 -23.15 -8.50 17.20
CA ASP A 44 -21.89 -9.11 16.78
C ASP A 44 -20.81 -8.79 17.84
N PRO A 45 -20.08 -9.80 18.35
CA PRO A 45 -18.98 -9.57 19.29
C PRO A 45 -17.86 -8.70 18.73
N ALA A 46 -17.89 -8.39 17.44
CA ALA A 46 -16.97 -7.46 16.78
C ALA A 46 -17.40 -5.98 16.86
N VAL A 47 -18.40 -5.61 17.71
CA VAL A 47 -18.75 -4.19 17.98
C VAL A 47 -17.53 -3.41 18.49
N PRO A 48 -17.27 -2.16 18.00
CA PRO A 48 -16.21 -1.32 18.56
C PRO A 48 -16.35 -1.25 20.08
N GLY A 49 -15.33 -1.77 20.78
CA GLY A 49 -15.35 -1.93 22.24
C GLY A 49 -15.82 -3.31 22.73
N ALA A 50 -16.31 -4.21 21.88
CA ALA A 50 -16.42 -5.62 22.23
C ALA A 50 -15.04 -6.28 22.15
N GLU A 51 -14.61 -6.90 23.24
CA GLU A 51 -13.42 -7.75 23.22
C GLU A 51 -13.71 -8.99 22.35
N VAL A 52 -12.92 -9.14 21.28
CA VAL A 52 -12.88 -10.42 20.54
C VAL A 52 -12.03 -11.37 21.35
N PRO A 53 -12.58 -12.42 21.97
CA PRO A 53 -11.80 -13.32 22.78
C PRO A 53 -10.60 -13.88 22.00
N GLY A 54 -9.40 -13.77 22.57
CA GLY A 54 -8.16 -14.25 21.94
C GLY A 54 -7.58 -13.36 20.83
N PHE A 55 -8.18 -12.18 20.52
CA PHE A 55 -7.65 -11.29 19.49
C PHE A 55 -6.25 -10.77 19.84
N ASP A 56 -6.05 -10.33 21.07
CA ASP A 56 -4.77 -9.75 21.48
C ASP A 56 -3.65 -10.80 21.48
N GLU A 57 -3.95 -12.04 21.92
CA GLU A 57 -3.00 -13.14 21.83
C GLU A 57 -2.69 -13.53 20.39
N ALA A 58 -3.71 -13.62 19.52
CA ALA A 58 -3.52 -13.92 18.11
C ALA A 58 -2.71 -12.82 17.40
N TYR A 59 -3.00 -11.55 17.69
CA TYR A 59 -2.29 -10.41 17.13
C TYR A 59 -0.83 -10.35 17.63
N ALA A 60 -0.61 -10.58 18.93
CA ALA A 60 0.74 -10.68 19.49
C ALA A 60 1.53 -11.85 18.89
N GLY A 61 0.86 -13.02 18.75
CA GLY A 61 1.44 -14.20 18.12
C GLY A 61 1.83 -13.95 16.66
N ALA A 62 0.96 -13.31 15.88
CA ALA A 62 1.24 -12.95 14.48
C ALA A 62 2.44 -12.00 14.36
N LYS A 63 2.52 -10.96 15.22
CA LYS A 63 3.67 -10.06 15.27
C LYS A 63 4.97 -10.79 15.60
N ALA A 64 4.97 -11.63 16.63
CA ALA A 64 6.13 -12.40 17.04
C ALA A 64 6.59 -13.38 15.95
N TYR A 65 5.62 -14.02 15.28
CA TYR A 65 5.91 -14.91 14.15
C TYR A 65 6.59 -14.15 13.00
N ILE A 66 6.06 -13.01 12.56
CA ILE A 66 6.65 -12.23 11.48
C ILE A 66 8.06 -11.76 11.85
N GLN A 67 8.28 -11.29 13.08
CA GLN A 67 9.60 -10.88 13.55
C GLN A 67 10.62 -12.04 13.49
N SER A 68 10.21 -13.24 13.84
CA SER A 68 11.10 -14.42 13.80
C SER A 68 11.30 -14.94 12.39
N ALA A 69 10.23 -15.03 11.59
CA ALA A 69 10.25 -15.57 10.23
C ALA A 69 10.97 -14.64 9.24
N VAL A 70 10.88 -13.31 9.45
CA VAL A 70 11.49 -12.29 8.58
C VAL A 70 12.47 -11.45 9.39
N SER A 71 13.41 -12.12 10.07
CA SER A 71 14.46 -11.47 10.85
C SER A 71 15.50 -10.71 9.99
N ALA A 72 15.60 -11.05 8.70
CA ALA A 72 16.52 -10.44 7.74
C ALA A 72 15.81 -10.23 6.39
N PRO A 73 14.93 -9.22 6.27
CA PRO A 73 14.13 -9.01 5.07
C PRO A 73 15.01 -8.83 3.83
N VAL A 74 14.53 -9.35 2.72
CA VAL A 74 15.14 -9.18 1.39
C VAL A 74 14.50 -7.99 0.68
N VAL A 75 15.11 -7.54 -0.43
CA VAL A 75 14.61 -6.43 -1.23
C VAL A 75 14.04 -6.97 -2.54
N SER A 76 12.98 -6.32 -3.06
CA SER A 76 12.30 -6.73 -4.28
C SER A 76 11.70 -8.14 -4.20
N TYR A 77 11.12 -8.46 -3.05
CA TYR A 77 10.45 -9.74 -2.83
C TYR A 77 9.21 -9.54 -1.94
N LEU A 78 8.17 -10.35 -2.17
CA LEU A 78 6.88 -10.22 -1.48
C LEU A 78 6.98 -10.19 0.05
N PHE A 79 7.96 -10.90 0.63
CA PHE A 79 8.15 -10.98 2.08
C PHE A 79 9.16 -9.96 2.63
N GLY A 80 9.71 -9.09 1.78
CA GLY A 80 10.65 -8.05 2.18
C GLY A 80 9.94 -6.77 2.59
N GLU A 81 9.54 -5.98 1.61
CA GLU A 81 8.92 -4.66 1.81
C GLU A 81 7.65 -4.74 2.63
N TRP A 82 6.75 -5.70 2.34
CA TRP A 82 5.49 -5.89 3.06
C TRP A 82 5.70 -6.28 4.52
N ALA A 83 6.71 -7.12 4.80
CA ALA A 83 7.03 -7.48 6.18
C ALA A 83 7.57 -6.29 6.98
N VAL A 84 8.43 -5.46 6.37
CA VAL A 84 8.96 -4.24 6.99
C VAL A 84 7.84 -3.23 7.21
N LEU A 85 7.03 -2.95 6.19
CA LEU A 85 5.87 -2.06 6.26
C LEU A 85 4.88 -2.52 7.33
N GLY A 86 4.48 -3.79 7.30
CA GLY A 86 3.51 -4.37 8.22
C GLY A 86 3.97 -4.29 9.67
N GLN A 87 5.21 -4.65 9.95
CA GLN A 87 5.78 -4.55 11.31
C GLN A 87 5.83 -3.08 11.79
N ALA A 88 6.31 -2.16 10.96
CA ALA A 88 6.38 -0.75 11.30
C ALA A 88 4.98 -0.17 11.57
N ARG A 89 3.97 -0.50 10.75
CA ARG A 89 2.58 -0.06 10.91
C ARG A 89 1.89 -0.70 12.12
N ALA A 90 2.22 -1.96 12.42
CA ALA A 90 1.74 -2.64 13.62
C ALA A 90 2.44 -2.17 14.90
N LYS A 91 3.31 -1.15 14.81
CA LYS A 91 4.10 -0.60 15.93
C LYS A 91 4.94 -1.68 16.63
N VAL A 92 5.41 -2.66 15.85
CA VAL A 92 6.38 -3.63 16.34
C VAL A 92 7.71 -2.90 16.57
N PRO A 93 8.36 -3.00 17.73
CA PRO A 93 9.66 -2.40 17.95
C PRO A 93 10.70 -3.00 17.00
N LEU A 94 11.09 -2.26 15.98
CA LEU A 94 12.18 -2.62 15.08
C LEU A 94 13.49 -2.04 15.65
N SER A 95 14.50 -2.89 15.81
CA SER A 95 15.80 -2.41 16.28
C SER A 95 16.48 -1.54 15.23
N GLU A 96 17.31 -0.60 15.68
CA GLU A 96 18.12 0.22 14.77
C GLU A 96 19.00 -0.65 13.86
N ALA A 97 19.54 -1.75 14.38
CA ALA A 97 20.34 -2.69 13.60
C ALA A 97 19.51 -3.36 12.48
N TYR A 98 18.26 -3.75 12.75
CA TYR A 98 17.36 -4.30 11.74
C TYR A 98 17.08 -3.27 10.63
N ILE A 99 16.74 -2.04 11.03
CA ILE A 99 16.46 -0.94 10.10
C ILE A 99 17.71 -0.61 9.25
N ALA A 100 18.88 -0.53 9.87
CA ALA A 100 20.14 -0.24 9.19
C ALA A 100 20.48 -1.34 8.18
N ALA A 101 20.43 -2.61 8.59
CA ALA A 101 20.73 -3.75 7.72
C ALA A 101 19.77 -3.86 6.53
N TYR A 102 18.48 -3.59 6.73
CA TYR A 102 17.51 -3.52 5.62
C TYR A 102 17.83 -2.35 4.70
N TYR A 103 18.06 -1.16 5.24
CA TYR A 103 18.37 0.03 4.44
C TYR A 103 19.64 -0.13 3.59
N GLU A 104 20.68 -0.75 4.13
CA GLU A 104 21.91 -1.07 3.38
C GLU A 104 21.61 -1.95 2.16
N LYS A 105 20.78 -3.00 2.33
CA LYS A 105 20.35 -3.85 1.23
C LYS A 105 19.55 -3.06 0.19
N VAL A 106 18.65 -2.18 0.64
CA VAL A 106 17.87 -1.31 -0.27
C VAL A 106 18.79 -0.40 -1.06
N VAL A 107 19.77 0.25 -0.43
CA VAL A 107 20.75 1.11 -1.12
C VAL A 107 21.52 0.32 -2.18
N ALA A 108 21.98 -0.87 -1.84
CA ALA A 108 22.71 -1.73 -2.77
C ALA A 108 21.82 -2.15 -3.96
N TYR A 109 20.58 -2.57 -3.67
CA TYR A 109 19.63 -2.95 -4.71
C TYR A 109 19.29 -1.79 -5.65
N VAL A 110 18.96 -0.63 -5.09
CA VAL A 110 18.61 0.57 -5.86
C VAL A 110 19.77 0.98 -6.77
N LYS A 111 20.99 1.11 -6.22
CA LYS A 111 22.17 1.47 -7.03
C LYS A 111 22.47 0.50 -8.16
N ALA A 112 22.19 -0.79 -7.96
CA ALA A 112 22.44 -1.81 -8.98
C ALA A 112 21.35 -1.85 -10.07
N ASN A 113 20.14 -1.35 -9.80
CA ASN A 113 18.98 -1.62 -10.63
C ASN A 113 18.23 -0.37 -11.14
N ILE A 114 18.53 0.83 -10.65
CA ILE A 114 17.81 2.04 -11.06
C ILE A 114 18.26 2.51 -12.45
N GLY A 115 17.30 2.81 -13.32
CA GLY A 115 17.55 3.41 -14.61
C GLY A 115 17.66 4.95 -14.53
N SER A 116 18.15 5.57 -15.60
CA SER A 116 18.27 7.05 -15.71
C SER A 116 16.90 7.76 -15.63
N ASP A 117 15.82 7.05 -15.95
CA ASP A 117 14.43 7.48 -15.83
C ASP A 117 13.90 7.42 -14.38
N GLY A 118 14.64 6.80 -13.47
CA GLY A 118 14.27 6.63 -12.08
C GLY A 118 13.44 5.38 -11.81
N ILE A 119 13.24 4.52 -12.82
CA ILE A 119 12.52 3.24 -12.67
C ILE A 119 13.51 2.15 -12.30
N LEU A 120 13.17 1.34 -11.31
CA LEU A 120 13.91 0.12 -11.00
C LEU A 120 13.72 -0.92 -12.11
N ARG A 121 14.74 -1.71 -12.33
CA ARG A 121 14.78 -2.79 -13.33
C ARG A 121 14.91 -4.14 -12.64
N ALA A 122 14.41 -5.17 -13.29
CA ALA A 122 14.60 -6.53 -12.82
C ALA A 122 16.11 -6.86 -12.69
N PRO A 123 16.53 -7.53 -11.61
CA PRO A 123 17.96 -7.83 -11.39
C PRO A 123 18.57 -8.68 -12.49
N ASP A 124 17.80 -9.60 -13.06
CA ASP A 124 18.18 -10.57 -14.08
C ASP A 124 17.95 -10.06 -15.52
N ASP A 125 17.13 -9.02 -15.69
CA ASP A 125 16.89 -8.36 -16.98
C ASP A 125 16.76 -6.84 -16.83
N LYS A 126 17.85 -6.14 -17.11
CA LYS A 126 17.91 -4.66 -17.00
C LYS A 126 17.04 -3.92 -18.02
N ASN A 127 16.44 -4.61 -18.98
CA ASN A 127 15.48 -4.02 -19.90
C ASN A 127 14.05 -4.07 -19.36
N THR A 128 13.78 -4.92 -18.37
CA THR A 128 12.46 -5.08 -17.77
C THR A 128 12.25 -4.08 -16.62
N PRO A 129 11.41 -3.06 -16.81
CA PRO A 129 11.07 -2.11 -15.76
C PRO A 129 10.16 -2.75 -14.71
N VAL A 130 10.38 -2.39 -13.43
CA VAL A 130 9.59 -2.90 -12.29
C VAL A 130 9.18 -1.70 -11.43
N ILE A 131 8.26 -0.88 -11.93
CA ILE A 131 7.80 0.34 -11.24
C ILE A 131 7.22 0.03 -9.85
N THR A 132 6.62 -1.15 -9.69
CA THR A 132 6.07 -1.61 -8.40
C THR A 132 7.14 -1.80 -7.32
N ASP A 133 8.39 -1.99 -7.69
CA ASP A 133 9.50 -2.01 -6.74
C ASP A 133 9.80 -0.60 -6.19
N ASN A 134 9.72 0.44 -7.04
CA ASN A 134 9.81 1.82 -6.58
C ASN A 134 8.76 2.11 -5.51
N GLU A 135 7.53 1.68 -5.73
CA GLU A 135 6.37 1.92 -4.86
C GLU A 135 6.51 1.20 -3.53
N ARG A 136 6.74 -0.12 -3.56
CA ARG A 136 6.85 -0.94 -2.34
C ARG A 136 8.02 -0.51 -1.48
N ILE A 137 9.19 -0.28 -2.11
CA ILE A 137 10.38 0.17 -1.38
C ILE A 137 10.15 1.55 -0.78
N ALA A 138 9.53 2.49 -1.52
CA ALA A 138 9.20 3.82 -1.01
C ALA A 138 8.28 3.75 0.22
N LEU A 139 7.25 2.92 0.19
CA LEU A 139 6.34 2.70 1.32
C LEU A 139 7.06 2.10 2.53
N ALA A 140 7.87 1.06 2.32
CA ALA A 140 8.62 0.43 3.40
C ALA A 140 9.63 1.40 4.05
N LEU A 141 10.37 2.17 3.23
CA LEU A 141 11.31 3.18 3.70
C LEU A 141 10.61 4.27 4.50
N THR A 142 9.49 4.79 3.99
CA THR A 142 8.66 5.78 4.70
C THR A 142 8.21 5.27 6.07
N ALA A 143 7.77 4.02 6.14
CA ALA A 143 7.28 3.41 7.38
C ALA A 143 8.36 3.28 8.46
N ILE A 144 9.62 3.08 8.06
CA ILE A 144 10.78 3.00 8.98
C ILE A 144 11.52 4.34 9.13
N GLY A 145 10.94 5.45 8.64
CA GLY A 145 11.49 6.79 8.80
C GLY A 145 12.69 7.11 7.90
N LYS A 146 12.90 6.34 6.83
CA LYS A 146 13.91 6.63 5.80
C LYS A 146 13.30 7.43 4.65
N ASP A 147 14.13 8.19 3.94
CA ASP A 147 13.70 9.05 2.84
C ASP A 147 13.82 8.33 1.49
N PRO A 148 12.71 7.97 0.81
CA PRO A 148 12.75 7.36 -0.51
C PRO A 148 13.17 8.32 -1.63
N ALA A 149 13.20 9.64 -1.37
CA ALA A 149 13.74 10.62 -2.32
C ALA A 149 15.26 10.67 -2.31
N ASN A 150 15.91 10.02 -1.34
CA ASN A 150 17.38 9.98 -1.25
C ASN A 150 17.88 8.62 -0.73
N VAL A 151 17.88 7.62 -1.59
CA VAL A 151 18.34 6.26 -1.28
C VAL A 151 19.75 6.08 -1.81
N GLY A 152 20.73 6.41 -0.99
CA GLY A 152 22.13 6.36 -1.41
C GLY A 152 22.48 7.30 -2.57
N GLY A 153 21.76 8.41 -2.69
CA GLY A 153 21.88 9.42 -3.74
C GLY A 153 20.83 9.29 -4.86
N GLU A 154 20.07 8.22 -4.89
CA GLU A 154 19.03 7.97 -5.89
C GLU A 154 17.63 8.35 -5.39
N ASN A 155 16.76 8.80 -6.29
CA ASN A 155 15.39 9.21 -5.97
C ASN A 155 14.37 8.22 -6.55
N LEU A 156 13.79 7.37 -5.69
CA LEU A 156 12.77 6.39 -6.07
C LEU A 156 11.44 7.02 -6.45
N LEU A 157 11.16 8.24 -5.99
CA LEU A 157 9.89 8.92 -6.25
C LEU A 157 9.87 9.63 -7.61
N LYS A 158 11.05 9.79 -8.25
CA LYS A 158 11.17 10.50 -9.53
C LYS A 158 10.26 9.92 -10.62
N ALA A 159 10.23 8.59 -10.73
CA ALA A 159 9.38 7.90 -11.69
C ALA A 159 7.90 8.04 -11.33
N LEU A 160 7.54 7.90 -10.05
CA LEU A 160 6.16 7.98 -9.56
C LEU A 160 5.55 9.39 -9.70
N GLN A 161 6.39 10.42 -9.75
CA GLN A 161 5.98 11.81 -9.96
C GLN A 161 5.88 12.19 -11.45
N ASN A 162 6.28 11.29 -12.35
CA ASN A 162 6.28 11.55 -13.78
C ASN A 162 5.02 10.98 -14.44
N LYS A 163 4.15 11.89 -14.92
CA LYS A 163 2.88 11.53 -15.56
C LYS A 163 3.05 10.64 -16.77
N ASP A 164 4.10 10.85 -17.58
CA ASP A 164 4.32 10.07 -18.80
C ASP A 164 4.73 8.62 -18.47
N ILE A 165 5.43 8.42 -17.35
CA ILE A 165 5.80 7.08 -16.86
C ILE A 165 4.60 6.35 -16.27
N MET A 166 3.75 7.08 -15.53
CA MET A 166 2.63 6.51 -14.78
C MET A 166 1.33 6.40 -15.60
N GLN A 167 1.37 6.68 -16.91
CA GLN A 167 0.21 6.45 -17.78
C GLN A 167 0.01 4.95 -18.05
N VAL A 168 -1.25 4.49 -17.95
CA VAL A 168 -1.64 3.15 -18.36
C VAL A 168 -1.93 3.16 -19.86
N THR A 169 -1.13 2.43 -20.62
CA THR A 169 -1.31 2.20 -22.05
C THR A 169 -0.96 0.75 -22.38
N ASP A 170 -1.32 0.24 -23.53
CA ASP A 170 -0.98 -1.13 -23.96
C ASP A 170 0.53 -1.44 -23.95
N THR A 171 1.36 -0.40 -23.93
CA THR A 171 2.82 -0.50 -23.91
C THR A 171 3.46 0.07 -22.65
N SER A 172 2.63 0.48 -21.67
CA SER A 172 3.14 1.08 -20.43
C SER A 172 3.71 0.01 -19.49
N ASN A 173 4.58 0.48 -18.61
CA ASN A 173 5.13 -0.33 -17.52
C ASN A 173 4.29 -0.24 -16.23
N THR A 174 3.11 0.39 -16.33
CA THR A 174 2.20 0.67 -15.21
C THR A 174 0.83 0.14 -15.56
N ASP A 175 0.20 -0.52 -14.63
CA ASP A 175 -1.19 -0.96 -14.64
C ASP A 175 -1.98 -0.22 -13.55
N ILE A 176 -3.24 -0.59 -13.36
CA ILE A 176 -4.09 -0.01 -12.31
C ILE A 176 -3.48 -0.18 -10.90
N ASN A 177 -2.83 -1.31 -10.62
CA ASN A 177 -2.17 -1.53 -9.34
C ASN A 177 -1.01 -0.55 -9.15
N GLY A 178 -0.21 -0.33 -10.20
CA GLY A 178 0.85 0.66 -10.18
C GLY A 178 0.33 2.08 -9.94
N LEU A 179 -0.78 2.49 -10.57
CA LEU A 179 -1.39 3.79 -10.30
C LEU A 179 -1.81 3.94 -8.83
N VAL A 180 -2.50 2.93 -8.29
CA VAL A 180 -2.97 2.94 -6.89
C VAL A 180 -1.80 2.92 -5.92
N MET A 181 -0.82 2.07 -6.14
CA MET A 181 0.36 1.97 -5.29
C MET A 181 1.24 3.22 -5.35
N GLY A 182 1.39 3.82 -6.54
CA GLY A 182 2.07 5.11 -6.73
C GLY A 182 1.38 6.23 -5.96
N LEU A 183 0.05 6.28 -6.01
CA LEU A 183 -0.76 7.22 -5.23
C LEU A 183 -0.56 7.04 -3.72
N LEU A 184 -0.56 5.79 -3.24
CA LEU A 184 -0.28 5.47 -1.84
C LEU A 184 1.13 5.89 -1.43
N ALA A 185 2.14 5.58 -2.25
CA ALA A 185 3.52 5.92 -1.97
C ALA A 185 3.73 7.43 -1.87
N LEU A 186 3.22 8.20 -2.83
CA LEU A 186 3.36 9.66 -2.84
C LEU A 186 2.61 10.35 -1.69
N ASN A 187 1.43 9.84 -1.31
CA ASN A 187 0.66 10.40 -0.20
C ASN A 187 1.10 9.91 1.18
N SER A 188 1.90 8.85 1.27
CA SER A 188 2.29 8.24 2.54
C SER A 188 2.99 9.24 3.50
N ARG A 189 3.63 10.28 2.96
CA ARG A 189 4.26 11.39 3.70
C ARG A 189 4.17 12.72 2.95
N ASN A 190 3.18 12.89 2.09
CA ASN A 190 2.98 14.10 1.28
C ASN A 190 4.23 14.47 0.45
N TYR A 191 4.81 13.51 -0.28
CA TYR A 191 6.02 13.71 -1.09
C TYR A 191 5.80 14.60 -2.31
N THR A 192 4.56 14.89 -2.65
CA THR A 192 4.19 15.87 -3.69
C THR A 192 2.96 16.65 -3.24
N SER A 193 2.83 17.88 -3.72
CA SER A 193 1.69 18.75 -3.41
C SER A 193 0.44 18.43 -4.25
N ASP A 194 0.59 17.70 -5.36
CA ASP A 194 -0.51 17.39 -6.28
C ASP A 194 -0.43 15.95 -6.79
N THR A 195 -1.38 15.13 -6.32
CA THR A 195 -1.64 13.77 -6.80
C THR A 195 -2.96 13.66 -7.55
N SER A 196 -3.65 14.77 -7.82
CA SER A 196 -4.98 14.78 -8.46
C SER A 196 -4.97 14.09 -9.82
N TRP A 197 -3.88 14.23 -10.56
CA TRP A 197 -3.70 13.59 -11.86
C TRP A 197 -3.63 12.05 -11.76
N LEU A 198 -3.04 11.49 -10.69
CA LEU A 198 -3.05 10.04 -10.43
C LEU A 198 -4.46 9.55 -10.08
N VAL A 199 -5.19 10.32 -9.27
CA VAL A 199 -6.61 10.02 -8.98
C VAL A 199 -7.42 9.97 -10.28
N GLN A 200 -7.23 10.95 -11.18
CA GLN A 200 -7.90 10.94 -12.48
C GLN A 200 -7.47 9.76 -13.36
N ALA A 201 -6.19 9.38 -13.32
CA ALA A 201 -5.70 8.21 -14.05
C ALA A 201 -6.32 6.89 -13.53
N VAL A 202 -6.49 6.75 -12.22
CA VAL A 202 -7.22 5.61 -11.62
C VAL A 202 -8.67 5.60 -12.06
N LEU A 203 -9.37 6.73 -11.95
CA LEU A 203 -10.78 6.85 -12.35
C LEU A 203 -10.99 6.58 -13.84
N ALA A 204 -10.02 6.92 -14.68
CA ALA A 204 -10.08 6.64 -16.13
C ALA A 204 -10.00 5.13 -16.47
N GLN A 205 -9.57 4.27 -15.52
CA GLN A 205 -9.57 2.83 -15.69
C GLN A 205 -10.87 2.17 -15.22
N GLN A 206 -11.79 2.95 -14.62
CA GLN A 206 -13.04 2.42 -14.14
C GLN A 206 -13.97 2.04 -15.29
N ASN A 207 -14.50 0.83 -15.25
CA ASN A 207 -15.48 0.34 -16.21
C ASN A 207 -16.86 1.00 -15.97
N GLU A 208 -17.78 0.86 -16.96
CA GLU A 208 -19.14 1.41 -16.86
C GLU A 208 -19.93 0.86 -15.65
N ASP A 209 -19.63 -0.37 -15.22
CA ASP A 209 -20.24 -1.02 -14.06
C ASP A 209 -19.60 -0.62 -12.72
N GLY A 210 -18.59 0.28 -12.75
CA GLY A 210 -17.89 0.76 -11.57
C GLY A 210 -16.72 -0.12 -11.10
N SER A 211 -16.45 -1.24 -11.76
CA SER A 211 -15.26 -2.07 -11.48
C SER A 211 -13.97 -1.40 -12.00
N LEU A 212 -12.85 -1.83 -11.47
CA LEU A 212 -11.50 -1.41 -11.91
C LEU A 212 -10.76 -2.58 -12.54
#